data_f5762b76d130b798bb776cb7db27bd80
#
_entry.id   f5762b76d130b798bb776cb7db27bd80
#
_cell.length_a   1.000
_cell.length_b   1.000
_cell.length_c   1.000
_cell.angle_alpha   90.00
_cell.angle_beta   90.00
_cell.angle_gamma   90.00
#
_symmetry.space_group_name_H-M   'P 1'
#
loop_
_entity.id
_entity.type
_entity.pdbx_description
1 polymer ?
#
loop_
_entity_poly.entity_id
_entity_poly.type
_entity_poly.pdbx_seq_one_letter_code
_entity_poly.pdbx_strand_id
1 'polypeptide(L)' 'MAILNLRLEPEIADLVTTAFDKSWKFVRTDPELAHNNMDEMRALLSRHIAHLAEGGERNVWRLANRAIGQLRRERSAAA' A
#
# COMPACT_ATOMS: atom_id res chain seq x y z
N MET A 1 -11.98 -3.28 -21.47
CA MET A 1 -11.83 -3.35 -20.95
C MET A 1 -11.27 -3.50 -20.13
N ALA A 2 -11.18 -3.70 -20.09
CA ALA A 2 -10.80 -4.03 -19.38
C ALA A 2 -10.58 -3.88 -18.43
N ILE A 3 -10.69 -3.75 -17.92
CA ILE A 3 -10.61 -3.51 -17.00
C ILE A 3 -10.25 -4.16 -16.16
N LEU A 4 -10.51 -4.57 -16.28
CA LEU A 4 -10.37 -5.08 -15.65
C LEU A 4 -9.60 -5.57 -15.14
N ASN A 5 -9.31 -5.67 -15.62
CA ASN A 5 -8.39 -5.95 -15.15
C ASN A 5 -8.13 -5.88 -13.86
N LEU A 6 -8.72 -5.35 -13.58
CA LEU A 6 -8.74 -5.23 -12.34
C LEU A 6 -9.05 -6.38 -11.67
N ARG A 7 -9.30 -7.38 -12.23
CA ARG A 7 -9.56 -8.46 -11.66
C ARG A 7 -8.36 -9.02 -11.26
N LEU A 8 -7.97 -8.77 -10.06
CA LEU A 8 -6.89 -9.46 -9.49
C LEU A 8 -7.31 -10.88 -9.30
N GLU A 9 -6.41 -11.78 -9.55
CA GLU A 9 -6.68 -13.15 -9.24
C GLU A 9 -6.80 -13.31 -7.75
N PRO A 10 -7.53 -14.32 -7.26
CA PRO A 10 -7.73 -14.45 -5.82
C PRO A 10 -6.46 -14.46 -5.00
N GLU A 11 -5.41 -15.09 -5.50
CA GLU A 11 -4.15 -15.12 -4.78
C GLU A 11 -3.55 -13.74 -4.64
N ILE A 12 -3.66 -12.94 -5.68
CA ILE A 12 -3.12 -11.59 -5.66
C ILE A 12 -3.97 -10.69 -4.80
N ALA A 13 -5.27 -10.86 -4.84
CA ALA A 13 -6.16 -10.08 -3.99
C ALA A 13 -5.87 -10.36 -2.51
N ASP A 14 -5.64 -11.62 -2.15
CA ASP A 14 -5.31 -11.98 -0.79
C ASP A 14 -3.97 -11.39 -0.38
N LEU A 15 -3.01 -11.42 -1.29
CA LEU A 15 -1.69 -10.89 -1.05
C LEU A 15 -1.75 -9.39 -0.77
N VAL A 16 -2.49 -8.67 -1.59
CA VAL A 16 -2.65 -7.23 -1.45
C VAL A 16 -3.34 -6.91 -0.13
N THR A 17 -4.40 -7.63 0.20
CA THR A 17 -5.13 -7.42 1.42
C THR A 17 -4.25 -7.66 2.64
N THR A 18 -3.49 -8.76 2.63
CA THR A 18 -2.60 -9.08 3.73
C THR A 18 -1.52 -8.03 3.89
N ALA A 19 -0.93 -7.61 2.78
CA ALA A 19 0.10 -6.58 2.82
C ALA A 19 -0.47 -5.26 3.32
N PHE A 20 -1.69 -4.94 2.93
CA PHE A 20 -2.33 -3.72 3.39
C PHE A 20 -2.54 -3.77 4.91
N ASP A 21 -3.08 -4.87 5.41
CA ASP A 21 -3.34 -4.99 6.85
C ASP A 21 -2.07 -4.82 7.67
N LYS A 22 -0.99 -5.45 7.24
CA LYS A 22 0.27 -5.35 7.96
C LYS A 22 0.84 -3.94 7.91
N SER A 23 0.82 -3.33 6.74
CA SER A 23 1.38 -2.00 6.58
C SER A 23 0.49 -0.96 7.25
N TRP A 24 -0.83 -1.15 7.23
CA TRP A 24 -1.74 -0.19 7.84
C TRP A 24 -1.54 -0.10 9.36
N LYS A 25 -1.30 -1.23 10.00
CA LYS A 25 -1.02 -1.21 11.43
C LYS A 25 0.20 -0.35 11.74
N PHE A 26 1.20 -0.42 10.87
CA PHE A 26 2.40 0.38 11.05
C PHE A 26 2.10 1.86 10.79
N VAL A 27 1.43 2.16 9.69
CA VAL A 27 1.19 3.55 9.28
C VAL A 27 0.40 4.31 10.34
N ARG A 28 -0.61 3.71 10.88
CA ARG A 28 -1.47 4.44 11.82
C ARG A 28 -0.80 4.65 13.18
N THR A 29 0.31 3.98 13.44
CA THR A 29 1.05 4.18 14.69
C THR A 29 2.37 4.89 14.48
N ASP A 30 2.76 5.16 13.24
CA ASP A 30 4.01 5.84 12.93
C ASP A 30 3.83 7.33 13.21
N PRO A 31 4.64 7.92 14.10
CA PRO A 31 4.50 9.35 14.43
C PRO A 31 4.62 10.26 13.23
N GLU A 32 5.38 9.87 12.21
CA GLU A 32 5.57 10.70 11.04
C GLU A 32 4.37 10.66 10.11
N LEU A 33 3.59 9.61 10.16
CA LEU A 33 2.48 9.44 9.24
C LEU A 33 1.11 9.59 9.91
N ALA A 34 1.03 9.27 11.19
CA ALA A 34 -0.25 9.19 11.88
C ALA A 34 -0.99 10.50 11.99
N HIS A 35 -0.29 11.64 11.87
CA HIS A 35 -0.95 12.93 11.97
C HIS A 35 -1.52 13.41 10.63
N ASN A 36 -1.32 12.65 9.56
CA ASN A 36 -1.91 12.99 8.28
C ASN A 36 -3.36 12.52 8.23
N ASN A 37 -4.07 12.92 7.19
CA ASN A 37 -5.44 12.46 7.00
C ASN A 37 -5.44 10.96 6.77
N MET A 38 -6.09 10.22 7.65
CA MET A 38 -6.06 8.77 7.61
C MET A 38 -6.76 8.19 6.40
N ASP A 39 -7.85 8.81 5.95
CA ASP A 39 -8.53 8.31 4.76
C ASP A 39 -7.64 8.44 3.53
N GLU A 40 -6.90 9.54 3.44
CA GLU A 40 -5.97 9.74 2.36
C GLU A 40 -4.82 8.75 2.45
N MET A 41 -4.32 8.51 3.66
CA MET A 41 -3.23 7.55 3.85
C MET A 41 -3.66 6.15 3.43
N ARG A 42 -4.90 5.76 3.76
CA ARG A 42 -5.41 4.45 3.37
C ARG A 42 -5.47 4.32 1.86
N ALA A 43 -5.98 5.33 1.19
CA ALA A 43 -6.11 5.29 -0.26
C ALA A 43 -4.75 5.22 -0.94
N LEU A 44 -3.80 6.01 -0.46
CA LEU A 44 -2.46 6.01 -1.04
C LEU A 44 -1.76 4.67 -0.80
N LEU A 45 -1.85 4.16 0.41
CA LEU A 45 -1.20 2.91 0.76
C LEU A 45 -1.76 1.77 -0.10
N SER A 46 -3.08 1.71 -0.22
CA SER A 46 -3.74 0.71 -1.04
C SER A 46 -3.26 0.78 -2.48
N ARG A 47 -3.17 1.98 -3.01
CA ARG A 47 -2.74 2.18 -4.39
C ARG A 47 -1.30 1.74 -4.59
N HIS A 48 -0.42 2.06 -3.65
CA HIS A 48 0.97 1.68 -3.77
C HIS A 48 1.14 0.16 -3.72
N ILE A 49 0.42 -0.50 -2.83
CA ILE A 49 0.50 -1.94 -2.72
C ILE A 49 -0.02 -2.61 -4.00
N ALA A 50 -1.17 -2.16 -4.49
CA ALA A 50 -1.74 -2.72 -5.71
C ALA A 50 -0.80 -2.53 -6.90
N HIS A 51 -0.20 -1.35 -7.00
CA HIS A 51 0.71 -1.04 -8.08
C HIS A 51 1.94 -1.95 -8.05
N LEU A 52 2.50 -2.17 -6.87
CA LEU A 52 3.66 -3.04 -6.72
C LEU A 52 3.31 -4.49 -7.05
N ALA A 53 2.13 -4.93 -6.64
CA ALA A 53 1.68 -6.29 -6.94
C ALA A 53 1.47 -6.47 -8.44
N GLU A 54 0.93 -5.45 -9.11
CA GLU A 54 0.76 -5.49 -10.57
C GLU A 54 2.10 -5.56 -11.27
N GLY A 55 3.12 -4.97 -10.68
CA GLY A 55 4.46 -5.01 -11.23
C GLY A 55 5.20 -6.31 -10.98
N GLY A 56 4.58 -7.23 -10.27
CA GLY A 56 5.16 -8.56 -10.07
C GLY A 56 5.61 -8.90 -8.67
N GLU A 57 5.55 -7.96 -7.74
CA GLU A 57 5.98 -8.26 -6.38
C GLU A 57 5.01 -9.22 -5.72
N ARG A 58 5.51 -10.29 -5.15
CA ARG A 58 4.66 -11.32 -4.55
C ARG A 58 4.98 -11.59 -3.08
N ASN A 59 5.97 -10.92 -2.53
CA ASN A 59 6.32 -11.10 -1.13
C ASN A 59 5.57 -10.08 -0.29
N VAL A 60 4.79 -10.54 0.69
CA VAL A 60 3.95 -9.68 1.53
C VAL A 60 4.78 -8.62 2.25
N TRP A 61 5.91 -9.02 2.81
CA TRP A 61 6.74 -8.07 3.56
C TRP A 61 7.36 -7.02 2.67
N ARG A 62 7.74 -7.39 1.45
CA ARG A 62 8.28 -6.43 0.51
C ARG A 62 7.21 -5.47 0.04
N LEU A 63 6.01 -5.98 -0.22
CA LEU A 63 4.89 -5.12 -0.60
C LEU A 63 4.65 -4.09 0.49
N ALA A 64 4.57 -4.53 1.74
CA ALA A 64 4.31 -3.64 2.86
C ALA A 64 5.44 -2.63 3.02
N ASN A 65 6.67 -3.09 3.04
CA ASN A 65 7.82 -2.22 3.29
C ASN A 65 8.02 -1.21 2.19
N ARG A 66 7.86 -1.61 0.93
CA ARG A 66 8.03 -0.70 -0.19
C ARG A 66 6.92 0.34 -0.23
N ALA A 67 5.69 -0.09 0.06
CA ALA A 67 4.57 0.83 0.07
C ALA A 67 4.72 1.87 1.19
N ILE A 68 5.15 1.44 2.37
CA ILE A 68 5.41 2.36 3.47
C ILE A 68 6.51 3.34 3.12
N GLY A 69 7.58 2.83 2.52
CA GLY A 69 8.70 3.68 2.11
C GLY A 69 8.29 4.73 1.10
N GLN A 70 7.45 4.34 0.15
CA GLN A 70 6.92 5.26 -0.85
C GLN A 70 6.07 6.34 -0.19
N LEU A 71 5.20 5.94 0.72
CA LEU A 71 4.34 6.85 1.43
C LEU A 71 5.15 7.87 2.22
N ARG A 72 6.20 7.41 2.89
CA ARG A 72 7.06 8.31 3.65
C ARG A 72 7.78 9.30 2.75
N ARG A 73 8.26 8.84 1.62
CA ARG A 73 8.95 9.73 0.69
C ARG A 73 8.01 10.80 0.16
N GLU A 74 6.79 10.43 -0.13
CA GLU A 74 5.81 11.39 -0.63
C GLU A 74 5.46 12.43 0.41
N ARG A 75 5.30 12.00 1.66
CA ARG A 75 4.96 12.93 2.72
C ARG A 75 6.13 13.84 3.06
N SER A 76 7.34 13.30 3.03
CA SER A 76 8.52 14.12 3.29
C SER A 76 8.73 15.14 2.18
N ALA A 77 8.53 14.73 0.94
CA ALA A 77 8.70 15.63 -0.18
C ALA A 77 7.66 16.74 -0.18
N ALA A 78 6.49 16.46 0.37
CA ALA A 78 5.42 17.44 0.45
C ALA A 78 5.67 18.47 1.53
N ALA A 79 6.54 18.19 2.47
CA ALA A 79 6.88 19.14 3.51
C ALA A 79 7.77 20.25 2.98
#